data_a2e26f396ef990a49ec47edd614c7593
#
_entry.id   a2e26f396ef990a49ec47edd614c7593
#
_cell.length_a   1.000
_cell.length_b   1.000
_cell.length_c   1.000
_cell.angle_alpha   90.00
_cell.angle_beta   90.00
_cell.angle_gamma   90.00
#
_symmetry.space_group_name_H-M   'P 1'
#
loop_
_entity.id
_entity.type
_entity.pdbx_description
1 polymer ?
#
loop_
_entity_poly.entity_id
_entity_poly.type
_entity_poly.pdbx_seq_one_letter_code
_entity_poly.pdbx_strand_id
1 'polypeptide(L)'
;MTEKSTWLSLLQESKIKEFNEWRMANIFVKIDLSGMDFSGKDLSNASLNAIKCNQTNLSRCNLQKANFAQSEVMDSNFESADLTDAIFFYGNLKNSKFMNANLTATNFMWSDLRDCDFRGSKFRKTIFVEAKLQNTKLDPLDNESVYLKFARLE
;
A
#
# COMPACT_ATOMS: atom_id res chain seq x y z
N MET A 1 27.78 7.97 7.23
CA MET A 1 26.44 7.35 7.29
C MET A 1 26.29 6.49 6.04
N THR A 2 25.78 5.27 6.17
CA THR A 2 25.51 4.42 5.01
C THR A 2 24.31 4.96 4.25
N GLU A 3 24.23 4.76 2.94
CA GLU A 3 23.11 5.18 2.09
C GLU A 3 21.75 4.68 2.65
N LYS A 4 21.71 3.44 3.17
CA LYS A 4 20.54 2.86 3.85
C LYS A 4 20.11 3.68 5.08
N SER A 5 21.04 4.19 5.86
CA SER A 5 20.72 4.97 7.07
C SER A 5 20.06 6.31 6.72
N THR A 6 20.37 6.90 5.58
CA THR A 6 19.84 8.21 5.17
C THR A 6 18.35 8.14 4.82
N TRP A 7 17.95 7.30 3.85
CA TRP A 7 16.54 7.24 3.43
C TRP A 7 15.62 6.62 4.49
N LEU A 8 16.16 5.68 5.29
CA LEU A 8 15.38 5.07 6.38
C LEU A 8 15.06 6.08 7.47
N SER A 9 16.03 6.90 7.89
CA SER A 9 15.82 7.98 8.85
C SER A 9 14.75 8.97 8.37
N LEU A 10 14.77 9.35 7.09
CA LEU A 10 13.78 10.26 6.51
C LEU A 10 12.35 9.70 6.61
N LEU A 11 12.16 8.40 6.31
CA LEU A 11 10.86 7.74 6.46
C LEU A 11 10.45 7.61 7.94
N GLN A 12 11.38 7.25 8.82
CA GLN A 12 11.09 7.11 10.24
C GLN A 12 10.73 8.44 10.92
N GLU A 13 11.28 9.54 10.43
CA GLU A 13 11.01 10.90 10.91
C GLU A 13 9.85 11.57 10.14
N SER A 14 9.19 10.85 9.22
CA SER A 14 8.12 11.39 8.35
C SER A 14 8.55 12.62 7.52
N LYS A 15 9.82 12.71 7.18
CA LYS A 15 10.39 13.74 6.30
C LYS A 15 10.19 13.36 4.83
N ILE A 16 8.92 13.31 4.40
CA ILE A 16 8.53 12.70 3.13
C ILE A 16 9.00 13.54 1.94
N LYS A 17 9.02 14.86 2.04
CA LYS A 17 9.53 15.72 0.96
C LYS A 17 11.01 15.40 0.67
N GLU A 18 11.82 15.37 1.72
CA GLU A 18 13.26 15.07 1.63
C GLU A 18 13.52 13.63 1.16
N PHE A 19 12.67 12.68 1.61
CA PHE A 19 12.73 11.31 1.12
C PHE A 19 12.43 11.24 -0.39
N ASN A 20 11.41 11.93 -0.87
CA ASN A 20 11.07 11.95 -2.30
C ASN A 20 12.14 12.61 -3.15
N GLU A 21 12.74 13.70 -2.69
CA GLU A 21 13.87 14.35 -3.34
C GLU A 21 15.08 13.40 -3.41
N TRP A 22 15.40 12.73 -2.29
CA TRP A 22 16.44 11.71 -2.27
C TRP A 22 16.11 10.56 -3.25
N ARG A 23 14.86 10.08 -3.26
CA ARG A 23 14.40 8.99 -4.14
C ARG A 23 14.55 9.34 -5.61
N MET A 24 14.23 10.58 -6.00
CA MET A 24 14.41 11.06 -7.38
C MET A 24 15.89 11.09 -7.81
N ALA A 25 16.78 11.44 -6.91
CA ALA A 25 18.23 11.44 -7.17
C ALA A 25 18.85 10.03 -7.18
N ASN A 26 18.14 9.02 -6.58
CA ASN A 26 18.66 7.66 -6.35
C ASN A 26 17.68 6.59 -6.87
N ILE A 27 17.18 6.74 -8.09
CA ILE A 27 16.12 5.90 -8.68
C ILE A 27 16.50 4.42 -8.81
N PHE A 28 17.78 4.09 -8.89
CA PHE A 28 18.29 2.72 -9.02
C PHE A 28 18.53 2.03 -7.66
N VAL A 29 18.46 2.78 -6.56
CA VAL A 29 18.66 2.20 -5.23
C VAL A 29 17.45 1.33 -4.87
N LYS A 30 17.72 0.07 -4.55
CA LYS A 30 16.69 -0.86 -4.09
C LYS A 30 16.41 -0.60 -2.61
N ILE A 31 15.17 -0.20 -2.31
CA ILE A 31 14.70 0.01 -0.95
C ILE A 31 14.05 -1.29 -0.46
N ASP A 32 14.48 -1.74 0.71
CA ASP A 32 13.87 -2.89 1.40
C ASP A 32 13.47 -2.46 2.81
N LEU A 33 12.14 -2.38 3.04
CA LEU A 33 11.49 -2.06 4.31
C LEU A 33 10.94 -3.30 5.02
N SER A 34 11.23 -4.50 4.49
CA SER A 34 10.63 -5.74 4.97
C SER A 34 10.85 -5.95 6.47
N GLY A 35 9.78 -6.33 7.18
CA GLY A 35 9.77 -6.57 8.62
C GLY A 35 9.87 -5.32 9.51
N MET A 36 9.86 -4.12 8.93
CA MET A 36 9.96 -2.88 9.70
C MET A 36 8.61 -2.44 10.28
N ASP A 37 8.66 -1.64 11.34
CA ASP A 37 7.48 -1.03 11.95
C ASP A 37 7.44 0.48 11.65
N PHE A 38 6.38 0.90 10.94
CA PHE A 38 6.04 2.29 10.65
C PHE A 38 4.68 2.67 11.23
N SER A 39 4.12 1.85 12.12
CA SER A 39 2.77 2.06 12.64
C SER A 39 2.52 3.48 13.14
N GLY A 40 1.38 4.07 12.74
CA GLY A 40 0.98 5.40 13.13
C GLY A 40 1.76 6.55 12.50
N LYS A 41 2.70 6.29 11.59
CA LYS A 41 3.49 7.34 10.92
C LYS A 41 2.71 8.06 9.84
N ASP A 42 3.11 9.29 9.56
CA ASP A 42 2.68 10.02 8.37
C ASP A 42 3.66 9.74 7.23
N LEU A 43 3.21 8.96 6.26
CA LEU A 43 3.91 8.62 5.03
C LEU A 43 3.10 9.10 3.81
N SER A 44 2.25 10.10 4.00
CA SER A 44 1.45 10.65 2.91
C SER A 44 2.31 11.19 1.78
N ASN A 45 1.91 10.94 0.53
CA ASN A 45 2.65 11.28 -0.68
C ASN A 45 4.03 10.62 -0.84
N ALA A 46 4.38 9.61 -0.02
CA ALA A 46 5.67 8.95 -0.13
C ALA A 46 5.84 8.19 -1.45
N SER A 47 6.97 8.35 -2.10
CA SER A 47 7.36 7.65 -3.35
C SER A 47 7.93 6.27 -3.04
N LEU A 48 7.06 5.32 -2.73
CA LEU A 48 7.38 3.94 -2.32
C LEU A 48 7.20 2.92 -3.46
N ASN A 49 7.30 3.37 -4.71
CA ASN A 49 7.18 2.50 -5.87
C ASN A 49 8.41 1.60 -6.05
N ALA A 50 8.18 0.38 -6.54
CA ALA A 50 9.20 -0.64 -6.81
C ALA A 50 10.10 -0.97 -5.59
N ILE A 51 9.51 -0.99 -4.38
CA ILE A 51 10.22 -1.36 -3.16
C ILE A 51 9.84 -2.77 -2.70
N LYS A 52 10.64 -3.32 -1.79
CA LYS A 52 10.24 -4.45 -0.94
C LYS A 52 9.74 -3.93 0.38
N CYS A 53 8.56 -4.42 0.78
CA CYS A 53 7.86 -3.99 1.98
C CYS A 53 7.07 -5.17 2.58
N ASN A 54 7.66 -6.39 2.49
CA ASN A 54 7.00 -7.60 2.97
C ASN A 54 7.00 -7.66 4.49
N GLN A 55 5.93 -8.15 5.11
CA GLN A 55 5.81 -8.29 6.56
C GLN A 55 5.99 -6.97 7.33
N THR A 56 5.76 -5.84 6.67
CA THR A 56 5.91 -4.50 7.24
C THR A 56 4.65 -4.10 7.99
N ASN A 57 4.81 -3.49 9.15
CA ASN A 57 3.70 -2.92 9.90
C ASN A 57 3.47 -1.46 9.49
N LEU A 58 2.37 -1.22 8.77
CA LEU A 58 1.90 0.09 8.31
C LEU A 58 0.52 0.42 8.92
N SER A 59 0.16 -0.24 10.02
CA SER A 59 -1.12 -0.03 10.67
C SER A 59 -1.26 1.40 11.19
N ARG A 60 -2.45 1.97 11.06
CA ARG A 60 -2.78 3.34 11.49
C ARG A 60 -1.92 4.44 10.85
N CYS A 61 -1.17 4.13 9.78
CA CYS A 61 -0.42 5.15 9.02
C CYS A 61 -1.36 6.08 8.26
N ASN A 62 -0.96 7.32 8.09
CA ASN A 62 -1.44 8.17 7.03
C ASN A 62 -0.63 7.83 5.76
N LEU A 63 -1.27 7.19 4.80
CA LEU A 63 -0.70 6.78 3.50
C LEU A 63 -1.42 7.45 2.33
N GLN A 64 -2.10 8.58 2.59
CA GLN A 64 -2.82 9.29 1.54
C GLN A 64 -1.87 9.63 0.38
N LYS A 65 -2.29 9.27 -0.86
CA LYS A 65 -1.51 9.48 -2.09
C LYS A 65 -0.12 8.83 -2.11
N ALA A 66 0.19 7.93 -1.17
CA ALA A 66 1.43 7.17 -1.22
C ALA A 66 1.46 6.27 -2.46
N ASN A 67 2.62 6.17 -3.11
CA ASN A 67 2.79 5.38 -4.32
C ASN A 67 3.56 4.08 -4.03
N PHE A 68 2.87 2.94 -4.01
CA PHE A 68 3.40 1.58 -3.89
C PHE A 68 3.34 0.81 -5.22
N ALA A 69 3.25 1.49 -6.35
CA ALA A 69 3.19 0.81 -7.64
C ALA A 69 4.37 -0.14 -7.84
N GLN A 70 4.11 -1.34 -8.37
CA GLN A 70 5.11 -2.37 -8.66
C GLN A 70 5.91 -2.85 -7.44
N SER A 71 5.37 -2.69 -6.22
CA SER A 71 6.05 -3.08 -4.98
C SER A 71 5.67 -4.50 -4.53
N GLU A 72 6.59 -5.14 -3.82
CA GLU A 72 6.34 -6.37 -3.09
C GLU A 72 5.92 -6.04 -1.67
N VAL A 73 4.64 -6.29 -1.31
CA VAL A 73 4.03 -5.86 -0.05
C VAL A 73 3.29 -7.02 0.64
N MET A 74 3.81 -8.24 0.45
CA MET A 74 3.18 -9.44 0.97
C MET A 74 3.20 -9.50 2.51
N ASP A 75 2.16 -10.12 3.08
CA ASP A 75 2.03 -10.37 4.52
C ASP A 75 2.09 -9.10 5.39
N SER A 76 1.83 -7.91 4.81
CA SER A 76 1.96 -6.62 5.48
C SER A 76 0.66 -6.18 6.14
N ASN A 77 0.78 -5.34 7.16
CA ASN A 77 -0.35 -4.89 7.96
C ASN A 77 -0.67 -3.41 7.69
N PHE A 78 -1.84 -3.15 7.06
CA PHE A 78 -2.42 -1.81 6.83
C PHE A 78 -3.69 -1.59 7.67
N GLU A 79 -3.87 -2.33 8.76
CA GLU A 79 -5.06 -2.20 9.60
C GLU A 79 -5.27 -0.76 10.05
N SER A 80 -6.48 -0.22 9.83
CA SER A 80 -6.87 1.15 10.18
C SER A 80 -6.02 2.26 9.52
N ALA A 81 -5.25 1.95 8.47
CA ALA A 81 -4.51 2.96 7.72
C ALA A 81 -5.44 3.82 6.86
N ASP A 82 -5.06 5.07 6.63
CA ASP A 82 -5.69 5.91 5.61
C ASP A 82 -4.92 5.80 4.29
N LEU A 83 -5.53 5.12 3.33
CA LEU A 83 -4.99 4.86 1.99
C LEU A 83 -5.72 5.66 0.90
N THR A 84 -6.37 6.76 1.29
CA THR A 84 -7.09 7.61 0.31
C THR A 84 -6.15 8.01 -0.84
N ASP A 85 -6.58 7.78 -2.09
CA ASP A 85 -5.81 8.04 -3.32
C ASP A 85 -4.46 7.29 -3.42
N ALA A 86 -4.17 6.32 -2.55
CA ALA A 86 -2.94 5.54 -2.64
C ALA A 86 -2.92 4.65 -3.90
N ILE A 87 -1.71 4.34 -4.40
CA ILE A 87 -1.50 3.62 -5.65
C ILE A 87 -0.75 2.32 -5.37
N PHE A 88 -1.37 1.17 -5.72
CA PHE A 88 -0.78 -0.18 -5.65
C PHE A 88 -0.72 -0.88 -7.01
N PHE A 89 -0.77 -0.11 -8.07
CA PHE A 89 -0.77 -0.58 -9.45
C PHE A 89 0.34 -1.63 -9.70
N TYR A 90 -0.01 -2.84 -10.20
CA TYR A 90 0.89 -4.00 -10.36
C TYR A 90 1.60 -4.45 -9.08
N GLY A 91 1.08 -4.11 -7.90
CA GLY A 91 1.65 -4.55 -6.63
C GLY A 91 1.36 -6.02 -6.32
N ASN A 92 2.27 -6.67 -5.60
CA ASN A 92 2.04 -7.98 -5.00
C ASN A 92 1.76 -7.80 -3.50
N LEU A 93 0.48 -7.95 -3.12
CA LEU A 93 0.00 -7.68 -1.75
C LEU A 93 -0.57 -8.94 -1.08
N LYS A 94 -0.28 -10.13 -1.59
CA LYS A 94 -0.84 -11.38 -1.04
C LYS A 94 -0.77 -11.43 0.48
N ASN A 95 -1.80 -12.00 1.10
CA ASN A 95 -1.93 -12.22 2.54
C ASN A 95 -1.92 -10.93 3.38
N SER A 96 -1.98 -9.74 2.78
CA SER A 96 -1.92 -8.49 3.55
C SER A 96 -3.26 -8.16 4.21
N LYS A 97 -3.18 -7.41 5.31
CA LYS A 97 -4.34 -7.03 6.13
C LYS A 97 -4.69 -5.57 5.90
N PHE A 98 -5.94 -5.33 5.51
CA PHE A 98 -6.50 -4.00 5.31
C PHE A 98 -7.71 -3.74 6.21
N MET A 99 -7.90 -4.54 7.26
CA MET A 99 -9.07 -4.42 8.13
C MET A 99 -9.25 -2.98 8.63
N ASN A 100 -10.48 -2.48 8.52
CA ASN A 100 -10.85 -1.11 8.94
C ASN A 100 -10.08 0.02 8.24
N ALA A 101 -9.38 -0.24 7.14
CA ALA A 101 -8.66 0.77 6.38
C ALA A 101 -9.61 1.69 5.59
N ASN A 102 -9.20 2.93 5.37
CA ASN A 102 -9.86 3.82 4.43
C ASN A 102 -9.24 3.67 3.05
N LEU A 103 -9.98 3.04 2.13
CA LEU A 103 -9.56 2.73 0.76
C LEU A 103 -10.22 3.64 -0.29
N THR A 104 -10.68 4.81 0.13
CA THR A 104 -11.30 5.77 -0.79
C THR A 104 -10.38 6.10 -1.95
N ALA A 105 -10.83 5.87 -3.19
CA ALA A 105 -10.09 6.10 -4.43
C ALA A 105 -8.72 5.38 -4.52
N THR A 106 -8.47 4.40 -3.66
CA THR A 106 -7.26 3.58 -3.74
C THR A 106 -7.24 2.79 -5.06
N ASN A 107 -6.10 2.77 -5.74
CA ASN A 107 -5.92 2.10 -7.01
C ASN A 107 -5.16 0.78 -6.86
N PHE A 108 -5.86 -0.36 -6.97
CA PHE A 108 -5.32 -1.72 -6.98
C PHE A 108 -5.32 -2.37 -8.38
N MET A 109 -5.39 -1.57 -9.45
CA MET A 109 -5.44 -2.11 -10.80
C MET A 109 -4.25 -3.05 -11.07
N TRP A 110 -4.55 -4.26 -11.60
CA TRP A 110 -3.59 -5.34 -11.91
C TRP A 110 -2.79 -5.88 -10.72
N SER A 111 -3.16 -5.56 -9.48
CA SER A 111 -2.45 -6.07 -8.31
C SER A 111 -2.87 -7.49 -7.93
N ASP A 112 -1.99 -8.17 -7.22
CA ASP A 112 -2.26 -9.48 -6.63
C ASP A 112 -2.66 -9.31 -5.16
N LEU A 113 -3.96 -9.44 -4.89
CA LEU A 113 -4.58 -9.26 -3.58
C LEU A 113 -5.11 -10.57 -3.00
N ARG A 114 -4.66 -11.71 -3.54
CA ARG A 114 -5.13 -13.01 -3.06
C ARG A 114 -4.89 -13.16 -1.56
N ASP A 115 -5.86 -13.78 -0.91
CA ASP A 115 -5.81 -14.07 0.53
C ASP A 115 -5.75 -12.82 1.45
N CYS A 116 -6.03 -11.61 0.91
CA CYS A 116 -6.09 -10.38 1.71
C CYS A 116 -7.36 -10.32 2.58
N ASP A 117 -7.27 -9.56 3.67
CA ASP A 117 -8.41 -9.31 4.57
C ASP A 117 -8.80 -7.83 4.56
N PHE A 118 -9.97 -7.53 3.97
CA PHE A 118 -10.51 -6.17 3.83
C PHE A 118 -11.73 -5.91 4.74
N ARG A 119 -12.05 -6.79 5.68
CA ARG A 119 -13.25 -6.63 6.51
C ARG A 119 -13.23 -5.31 7.29
N GLY A 120 -14.37 -4.65 7.35
CA GLY A 120 -14.53 -3.34 7.99
C GLY A 120 -13.93 -2.17 7.21
N SER A 121 -13.31 -2.41 6.04
CA SER A 121 -12.70 -1.36 5.23
C SER A 121 -13.76 -0.51 4.55
N LYS A 122 -13.42 0.79 4.41
CA LYS A 122 -14.27 1.75 3.71
C LYS A 122 -13.86 1.82 2.24
N PHE A 123 -14.77 1.42 1.36
CA PHE A 123 -14.61 1.53 -0.08
C PHE A 123 -15.42 2.73 -0.60
N ARG A 124 -14.80 3.56 -1.42
CA ARG A 124 -15.47 4.60 -2.19
C ARG A 124 -14.62 4.91 -3.41
N LYS A 125 -15.14 4.64 -4.61
CA LYS A 125 -14.38 4.76 -5.87
C LYS A 125 -13.07 3.95 -5.89
N THR A 126 -13.00 2.90 -5.08
CA THR A 126 -11.84 2.00 -5.03
C THR A 126 -11.74 1.20 -6.33
N ILE A 127 -10.54 1.05 -6.89
CA ILE A 127 -10.32 0.48 -8.21
C ILE A 127 -9.65 -0.89 -8.07
N PHE A 128 -10.37 -1.97 -8.45
CA PHE A 128 -9.88 -3.35 -8.51
C PHE A 128 -9.81 -3.91 -9.94
N VAL A 129 -9.79 -3.04 -10.94
CA VAL A 129 -9.79 -3.46 -12.35
C VAL A 129 -8.64 -4.42 -12.61
N GLU A 130 -8.93 -5.63 -13.16
CA GLU A 130 -7.98 -6.71 -13.43
C GLU A 130 -7.20 -7.23 -12.19
N ALA A 131 -7.59 -6.84 -10.97
CA ALA A 131 -6.96 -7.36 -9.75
C ALA A 131 -7.32 -8.83 -9.50
N LYS A 132 -6.42 -9.56 -8.84
CA LYS A 132 -6.66 -10.93 -8.37
C LYS A 132 -7.15 -10.88 -6.94
N LEU A 133 -8.40 -11.29 -6.70
CA LEU A 133 -9.11 -11.21 -5.42
C LEU A 133 -9.51 -12.59 -4.86
N GLN A 134 -8.92 -13.68 -5.36
CA GLN A 134 -9.27 -15.02 -4.89
C GLN A 134 -9.00 -15.15 -3.38
N ASN A 135 -9.94 -15.76 -2.66
CA ASN A 135 -9.90 -15.99 -1.21
C ASN A 135 -9.82 -14.70 -0.37
N THR A 136 -10.10 -13.52 -0.94
CA THR A 136 -10.15 -12.29 -0.13
C THR A 136 -11.34 -12.33 0.82
N LYS A 137 -11.14 -11.79 2.03
CA LYS A 137 -12.23 -11.56 2.98
C LYS A 137 -12.74 -10.15 2.78
N LEU A 138 -13.98 -10.05 2.29
CA LEU A 138 -14.66 -8.80 1.97
C LEU A 138 -16.02 -8.78 2.67
N ASP A 139 -16.42 -7.63 3.20
CA ASP A 139 -17.82 -7.39 3.49
C ASP A 139 -18.60 -7.19 2.18
N PRO A 140 -19.95 -7.31 2.19
CA PRO A 140 -20.73 -7.09 0.98
C PRO A 140 -20.40 -5.73 0.34
N LEU A 141 -19.97 -5.77 -0.93
CA LEU A 141 -19.60 -4.57 -1.67
C LEU A 141 -20.84 -3.92 -2.30
N ASP A 142 -20.91 -2.61 -2.21
CA ASP A 142 -21.80 -1.80 -3.01
C ASP A 142 -21.13 -1.52 -4.37
N ASN A 143 -21.81 -1.91 -5.46
CA ASN A 143 -21.31 -1.76 -6.82
C ASN A 143 -21.04 -0.29 -7.22
N GLU A 144 -21.63 0.69 -6.53
CA GLU A 144 -21.36 2.11 -6.74
C GLU A 144 -20.05 2.57 -6.07
N SER A 145 -19.58 1.79 -5.10
CA SER A 145 -18.39 2.12 -4.29
C SER A 145 -17.08 1.57 -4.87
N VAL A 146 -17.13 0.61 -5.81
CA VAL A 146 -15.95 -0.08 -6.32
C VAL A 146 -16.00 -0.29 -7.84
N TYR A 147 -14.83 -0.30 -8.48
CA TYR A 147 -14.67 -0.64 -9.89
C TYR A 147 -14.04 -2.02 -10.02
N LEU A 148 -14.84 -3.04 -10.40
CA LEU A 148 -14.45 -4.47 -10.44
C LEU A 148 -14.25 -5.02 -11.87
N LYS A 149 -14.17 -4.19 -12.90
CA LYS A 149 -14.08 -4.65 -14.30
C LYS A 149 -12.91 -5.63 -14.46
N PHE A 150 -13.22 -6.89 -14.88
CA PHE A 150 -12.28 -7.99 -15.05
C PHE A 150 -11.50 -8.41 -13.79
N ALA A 151 -11.91 -7.98 -12.59
CA ALA A 151 -11.35 -8.50 -11.35
C ALA A 151 -11.66 -10.01 -11.21
N ARG A 152 -10.69 -10.77 -10.68
CA ARG A 152 -10.83 -12.23 -10.52
C ARG A 152 -11.17 -12.55 -9.07
N LEU A 153 -12.40 -13.00 -8.85
CA LEU A 153 -12.93 -13.36 -7.52
C LEU A 153 -12.82 -14.86 -7.21
N GLU A 154 -12.71 -15.70 -8.26
CA GLU A 154 -12.65 -17.17 -8.18
C GLU A 154 -11.29 -17.70 -8.69
#